data_cc0ab76a0020c0858d2c2166ecfc7dc4
#
_entry.id   cc0ab76a0020c0858d2c2166ecfc7dc4
#
_cell.length_a   1.000
_cell.length_b   1.000
_cell.length_c   1.000
_cell.angle_alpha   90.00
_cell.angle_beta   90.00
_cell.angle_gamma   90.00
#
_symmetry.space_group_name_H-M   'P 1'
#
loop_
_entity.id
_entity.type
_entity.pdbx_description
1 polymer ?
#
loop_
_entity_poly.entity_id
_entity_poly.type
_entity_poly.pdbx_seq_one_letter_code
_entity_poly.pdbx_strand_id
1 'polypeptide(L)'
;KAAVAANKIQTEKLMAYSRSAGILEKDIQTQGLQLQPDYRYDRQPDGSGQQQRLVGYIANNSLQIKTRDVDSLTTLLDGLTAAGADTVYGPNFGISDPAPLRREARVRAMARGIAEATEYARNNGYATVRLLSVEEGTSYRGSDIIVTGGRIAQMNAPPPPPPPAPERDGGGIVAPGQIETAVSLNLLYRMER
;
A
#
# COMPACT_ATOMS: atom_id res chain seq x y z
N LYS A 1 -5.41 34.38 -6.30
CA LYS A 1 -4.45 34.63 -5.23
C LYS A 1 -5.00 34.22 -3.86
N ALA A 2 -6.24 34.62 -3.50
CA ALA A 2 -6.84 34.29 -2.19
C ALA A 2 -6.95 32.77 -1.95
N ALA A 3 -7.43 31.98 -2.92
CA ALA A 3 -7.56 30.53 -2.80
C ALA A 3 -6.22 29.84 -2.50
N VAL A 4 -5.16 30.25 -3.20
CA VAL A 4 -3.80 29.70 -2.98
C VAL A 4 -3.28 30.07 -1.59
N ALA A 5 -3.52 31.29 -1.12
CA ALA A 5 -3.12 31.74 0.20
C ALA A 5 -3.86 30.96 1.31
N ALA A 6 -5.17 30.78 1.15
CA ALA A 6 -5.98 29.98 2.10
C ALA A 6 -5.50 28.52 2.16
N ASN A 7 -5.26 27.92 1.00
CA ASN A 7 -4.76 26.56 0.89
C ASN A 7 -3.36 26.41 1.56
N LYS A 8 -2.48 27.40 1.38
CA LYS A 8 -1.17 27.41 2.04
C LYS A 8 -1.29 27.37 3.56
N ILE A 9 -2.15 28.23 4.13
CA ILE A 9 -2.39 28.25 5.59
C ILE A 9 -2.90 26.90 6.07
N GLN A 10 -3.82 26.28 5.34
CA GLN A 10 -4.37 24.97 5.69
C GLN A 10 -3.31 23.87 5.64
N THR A 11 -2.50 23.88 4.57
CA THR A 11 -1.38 22.95 4.42
C THR A 11 -0.38 23.08 5.57
N GLU A 12 -0.03 24.31 5.96
CA GLU A 12 0.88 24.57 7.08
C GLU A 12 0.35 24.02 8.40
N LYS A 13 -0.97 24.15 8.66
CA LYS A 13 -1.60 23.55 9.85
C LYS A 13 -1.50 22.03 9.87
N LEU A 14 -1.80 21.37 8.75
CA LEU A 14 -1.69 19.93 8.61
C LEU A 14 -0.25 19.44 8.80
N MET A 15 0.72 20.14 8.23
CA MET A 15 2.14 19.83 8.41
C MET A 15 2.58 20.03 9.86
N ALA A 16 2.15 21.12 10.52
CA ALA A 16 2.46 21.40 11.93
C ALA A 16 1.89 20.32 12.83
N TYR A 17 0.62 19.92 12.62
CA TYR A 17 0.02 18.82 13.36
C TYR A 17 0.76 17.50 13.14
N SER A 18 1.08 17.16 11.89
CA SER A 18 1.82 15.93 11.57
C SER A 18 3.16 15.87 12.31
N ARG A 19 3.90 16.98 12.38
CA ARG A 19 5.15 17.06 13.14
C ARG A 19 4.91 16.89 14.65
N SER A 20 3.89 17.52 15.20
CA SER A 20 3.55 17.35 16.64
C SER A 20 3.11 15.93 17.00
N ALA A 21 2.54 15.20 16.04
CA ALA A 21 2.21 13.78 16.14
C ALA A 21 3.44 12.85 15.95
N GLY A 22 4.65 13.40 15.87
CA GLY A 22 5.89 12.62 15.77
C GLY A 22 6.28 12.17 14.35
N ILE A 23 5.58 12.65 13.32
CA ILE A 23 5.93 12.32 11.93
C ILE A 23 7.19 13.11 11.51
N LEU A 24 8.17 12.40 10.98
CA LEU A 24 9.40 13.01 10.51
C LEU A 24 9.17 13.86 9.26
N GLU A 25 9.88 14.96 9.11
CA GLU A 25 9.78 15.88 7.96
C GLU A 25 9.91 15.15 6.60
N LYS A 26 10.82 14.21 6.50
CA LYS A 26 11.03 13.38 5.30
C LYS A 26 9.85 12.48 4.93
N ASP A 27 8.99 12.20 5.90
CA ASP A 27 7.80 11.34 5.76
C ASP A 27 6.52 12.14 5.49
N ILE A 28 6.64 13.50 5.37
CA ILE A 28 5.57 14.42 4.99
C ILE A 28 5.92 14.99 3.62
N GLN A 29 5.15 14.67 2.60
CA GLN A 29 5.40 15.12 1.23
C GLN A 29 4.17 15.75 0.61
N THR A 30 4.33 16.89 -0.04
CA THR A 30 3.30 17.45 -0.92
C THR A 30 3.29 16.67 -2.23
N GLN A 31 2.14 16.10 -2.59
CA GLN A 31 1.98 15.31 -3.82
C GLN A 31 1.55 16.16 -5.01
N GLY A 32 0.85 17.25 -4.77
CA GLY A 32 0.42 18.13 -5.83
C GLY A 32 -0.43 19.30 -5.34
N LEU A 33 -0.39 20.39 -6.09
CA LEU A 33 -1.26 21.54 -5.93
C LEU A 33 -2.10 21.67 -7.21
N GLN A 34 -3.40 21.57 -7.09
CA GLN A 34 -4.33 21.74 -8.19
C GLN A 34 -5.13 23.03 -7.98
N LEU A 35 -5.18 23.87 -9.00
CA LEU A 35 -6.01 25.07 -9.03
C LEU A 35 -7.04 24.91 -10.14
N GLN A 36 -8.30 25.01 -9.80
CA GLN A 36 -9.40 24.90 -10.75
C GLN A 36 -10.36 26.07 -10.62
N PRO A 37 -10.96 26.55 -11.73
CA PRO A 37 -11.95 27.60 -11.66
C PRO A 37 -13.22 27.09 -10.99
N ASP A 38 -13.83 27.94 -10.18
CA ASP A 38 -15.13 27.71 -9.55
C ASP A 38 -16.20 28.49 -10.32
N TYR A 39 -17.15 27.76 -10.88
CA TYR A 39 -18.23 28.32 -11.66
C TYR A 39 -19.57 28.12 -10.94
N ARG A 40 -20.38 29.21 -10.90
CA ARG A 40 -21.77 29.14 -10.47
C ARG A 40 -22.68 29.21 -11.69
N TYR A 41 -23.74 28.41 -11.65
CA TYR A 41 -24.78 28.43 -12.68
C TYR A 41 -25.97 29.21 -12.16
N ASP A 42 -26.14 30.43 -12.64
CA ASP A 42 -27.25 31.29 -12.29
C ASP A 42 -28.37 31.12 -13.35
N ARG A 43 -29.62 30.94 -12.89
CA ARG A 43 -30.77 30.87 -13.82
C ARG A 43 -31.04 32.26 -14.38
N GLN A 44 -31.18 32.36 -15.70
CA GLN A 44 -31.52 33.64 -16.32
C GLN A 44 -32.96 34.05 -15.97
N PRO A 45 -33.21 35.32 -15.65
CA PRO A 45 -34.56 35.80 -15.29
C PRO A 45 -35.60 35.62 -16.38
N ASP A 46 -35.18 35.58 -17.65
CA ASP A 46 -36.02 35.40 -18.83
C ASP A 46 -36.38 33.93 -19.14
N GLY A 47 -35.88 32.97 -18.34
CA GLY A 47 -36.13 31.55 -18.52
C GLY A 47 -35.36 30.89 -19.66
N SER A 48 -34.44 31.60 -20.33
CA SER A 48 -33.71 31.11 -21.51
C SER A 48 -32.60 30.08 -21.20
N GLY A 49 -32.35 29.79 -19.89
CA GLY A 49 -31.36 28.80 -19.50
C GLY A 49 -30.53 29.16 -18.26
N GLN A 50 -29.38 28.50 -18.13
CA GLN A 50 -28.40 28.78 -17.06
C GLN A 50 -27.20 29.50 -17.64
N GLN A 51 -26.80 30.61 -17.03
CA GLN A 51 -25.57 31.32 -17.36
C GLN A 51 -24.46 30.87 -16.39
N GLN A 52 -23.36 30.41 -16.95
CA GLN A 52 -22.16 30.07 -16.19
C GLN A 52 -21.36 31.31 -15.84
N ARG A 53 -21.15 31.56 -14.57
CA ARG A 53 -20.38 32.70 -14.07
C ARG A 53 -19.20 32.21 -13.25
N LEU A 54 -17.98 32.66 -13.60
CA LEU A 54 -16.80 32.42 -12.79
C LEU A 54 -16.92 33.20 -11.48
N VAL A 55 -16.97 32.48 -10.34
CA VAL A 55 -17.07 33.07 -9.00
C VAL A 55 -15.75 33.09 -8.26
N GLY A 56 -14.81 32.21 -8.66
CA GLY A 56 -13.52 32.14 -8.01
C GLY A 56 -12.62 31.02 -8.52
N TYR A 57 -11.72 30.61 -7.67
CA TYR A 57 -10.84 29.47 -7.89
C TYR A 57 -10.78 28.63 -6.62
N ILE A 58 -10.73 27.32 -6.78
CA ILE A 58 -10.52 26.34 -5.71
C ILE A 58 -9.08 25.83 -5.85
N ALA A 59 -8.35 25.89 -4.75
CA ALA A 59 -6.99 25.32 -4.66
C ALA A 59 -7.04 24.06 -3.79
N ASN A 60 -6.69 22.93 -4.37
CA ASN A 60 -6.59 21.67 -3.67
C ASN A 60 -5.10 21.27 -3.56
N ASN A 61 -4.71 20.83 -2.39
CA ASN A 61 -3.38 20.28 -2.14
C ASN A 61 -3.49 18.91 -1.49
N SER A 62 -2.63 17.98 -1.90
CA SER A 62 -2.56 16.64 -1.34
C SER A 62 -1.26 16.47 -0.60
N LEU A 63 -1.34 16.01 0.65
CA LEU A 63 -0.20 15.62 1.45
C LEU A 63 -0.15 14.11 1.57
N GLN A 64 1.01 13.53 1.32
CA GLN A 64 1.31 12.16 1.66
C GLN A 64 2.04 12.14 3.00
N ILE A 65 1.50 11.39 3.95
CA ILE A 65 2.06 11.23 5.29
C ILE A 65 2.38 9.75 5.48
N LYS A 66 3.62 9.44 5.88
CA LYS A 66 4.05 8.08 6.19
C LYS A 66 4.27 7.95 7.68
N THR A 67 3.56 7.04 8.32
CA THR A 67 3.79 6.67 9.72
C THR A 67 4.31 5.23 9.81
N ARG A 68 5.09 4.95 10.85
CA ARG A 68 5.53 3.59 11.20
C ARG A 68 4.80 3.07 12.42
N ASP A 69 4.11 3.97 13.10
CA ASP A 69 3.29 3.65 14.26
C ASP A 69 1.85 3.41 13.78
N VAL A 70 1.48 2.14 13.77
CA VAL A 70 0.13 1.71 13.34
C VAL A 70 -0.87 1.87 14.48
N ASP A 71 -0.41 1.78 15.73
CA ASP A 71 -1.28 1.83 16.90
C ASP A 71 -1.84 3.25 17.10
N SER A 72 -1.07 4.28 16.78
CA SER A 72 -1.49 5.68 16.86
C SER A 72 -2.27 6.18 15.63
N LEU A 73 -2.52 5.31 14.64
CA LEU A 73 -3.08 5.72 13.34
C LEU A 73 -4.46 6.37 13.48
N THR A 74 -5.34 5.82 14.33
CA THR A 74 -6.67 6.39 14.55
C THR A 74 -6.57 7.81 15.12
N THR A 75 -5.73 8.01 16.13
CA THR A 75 -5.48 9.33 16.72
C THR A 75 -4.89 10.31 15.70
N LEU A 76 -4.01 9.82 14.84
CA LEU A 76 -3.43 10.63 13.75
C LEU A 76 -4.51 11.09 12.77
N LEU A 77 -5.40 10.19 12.34
CA LEU A 77 -6.50 10.49 11.42
C LEU A 77 -7.48 11.51 12.02
N ASP A 78 -7.88 11.32 13.27
CA ASP A 78 -8.76 12.25 13.97
C ASP A 78 -8.14 13.65 14.07
N GLY A 79 -6.86 13.72 14.41
CA GLY A 79 -6.17 14.99 14.52
C GLY A 79 -5.92 15.67 13.18
N LEU A 80 -5.68 14.93 12.09
CA LEU A 80 -5.60 15.49 10.75
C LEU A 80 -6.94 16.10 10.32
N THR A 81 -8.05 15.42 10.62
CA THR A 81 -9.39 15.94 10.35
C THR A 81 -9.67 17.20 11.19
N ALA A 82 -9.31 17.19 12.48
CA ALA A 82 -9.42 18.35 13.35
C ALA A 82 -8.51 19.53 12.91
N ALA A 83 -7.34 19.24 12.33
CA ALA A 83 -6.44 20.24 11.75
C ALA A 83 -6.95 20.79 10.40
N GLY A 84 -8.03 20.19 9.84
CA GLY A 84 -8.75 20.64 8.66
C GLY A 84 -8.45 19.88 7.38
N ALA A 85 -8.12 18.60 7.47
CA ALA A 85 -8.13 17.74 6.31
C ALA A 85 -9.57 17.47 5.88
N ASP A 86 -9.93 17.86 4.66
CA ASP A 86 -11.30 17.69 4.12
C ASP A 86 -11.55 16.22 3.75
N THR A 87 -10.52 15.53 3.27
CA THR A 87 -10.60 14.13 2.85
C THR A 87 -9.30 13.42 3.18
N VAL A 88 -9.42 12.21 3.71
CA VAL A 88 -8.28 11.34 3.98
C VAL A 88 -8.45 10.05 3.18
N TYR A 89 -7.41 9.69 2.42
CA TYR A 89 -7.34 8.45 1.64
C TYR A 89 -6.35 7.49 2.28
N GLY A 90 -6.72 6.25 2.39
CA GLY A 90 -5.90 5.20 2.98
C GLY A 90 -6.48 4.69 4.30
N PRO A 91 -5.69 4.03 5.15
CA PRO A 91 -4.24 3.83 5.07
C PRO A 91 -3.82 2.78 4.02
N ASN A 92 -2.64 2.99 3.43
CA ASN A 92 -1.98 1.99 2.60
C ASN A 92 -0.78 1.43 3.37
N PHE A 93 -0.85 0.14 3.71
CA PHE A 93 0.22 -0.53 4.43
C PHE A 93 1.34 -0.98 3.50
N GLY A 94 2.57 -0.90 3.98
CA GLY A 94 3.76 -1.30 3.23
C GLY A 94 4.89 -1.71 4.15
N ILE A 95 5.92 -2.33 3.60
CA ILE A 95 7.14 -2.69 4.33
C ILE A 95 8.12 -1.54 4.21
N SER A 96 8.57 -0.98 5.34
CA SER A 96 9.49 0.17 5.37
C SER A 96 10.85 -0.14 4.75
N ASP A 97 11.40 -1.32 5.03
CA ASP A 97 12.64 -1.82 4.43
C ASP A 97 12.43 -3.27 3.94
N PRO A 98 12.17 -3.47 2.64
CA PRO A 98 12.00 -4.80 2.05
C PRO A 98 13.33 -5.54 1.80
N ALA A 99 14.49 -4.89 1.92
CA ALA A 99 15.77 -5.47 1.54
C ALA A 99 16.15 -6.72 2.34
N PRO A 100 16.02 -6.76 3.69
CA PRO A 100 16.29 -7.96 4.46
C PRO A 100 15.39 -9.14 4.08
N LEU A 101 14.08 -8.87 3.91
CA LEU A 101 13.10 -9.88 3.55
C LEU A 101 13.35 -10.45 2.15
N ARG A 102 13.70 -9.60 1.18
CA ARG A 102 14.09 -10.04 -0.17
C ARG A 102 15.35 -10.89 -0.14
N ARG A 103 16.33 -10.56 0.70
CA ARG A 103 17.54 -11.35 0.85
C ARG A 103 17.22 -12.74 1.38
N GLU A 104 16.40 -12.84 2.41
CA GLU A 104 15.94 -14.10 2.96
C GLU A 104 15.14 -14.93 1.94
N ALA A 105 14.20 -14.30 1.24
CA ALA A 105 13.43 -14.94 0.18
C ALA A 105 14.32 -15.49 -0.94
N ARG A 106 15.38 -14.74 -1.32
CA ARG A 106 16.38 -15.18 -2.31
C ARG A 106 17.15 -16.41 -1.84
N VAL A 107 17.59 -16.43 -0.57
CA VAL A 107 18.29 -17.60 0.00
C VAL A 107 17.38 -18.83 -0.01
N ARG A 108 16.13 -18.67 0.40
CA ARG A 108 15.14 -19.77 0.36
C ARG A 108 14.87 -20.27 -1.07
N ALA A 109 14.73 -19.34 -2.03
CA ALA A 109 14.51 -19.70 -3.44
C ALA A 109 15.70 -20.47 -4.02
N MET A 110 16.94 -20.05 -3.74
CA MET A 110 18.16 -20.75 -4.16
C MET A 110 18.25 -22.16 -3.55
N ALA A 111 17.99 -22.28 -2.25
CA ALA A 111 18.01 -23.58 -1.56
C ALA A 111 16.96 -24.54 -2.14
N ARG A 112 15.78 -24.05 -2.45
CA ARG A 112 14.73 -24.85 -3.09
C ARG A 112 15.12 -25.26 -4.50
N GLY A 113 15.65 -24.35 -5.31
CA GLY A 113 16.04 -24.64 -6.69
C GLY A 113 17.15 -25.69 -6.80
N ILE A 114 18.17 -25.64 -5.91
CA ILE A 114 19.22 -26.67 -5.91
C ILE A 114 18.68 -28.04 -5.44
N ALA A 115 17.75 -28.05 -4.49
CA ALA A 115 17.14 -29.29 -4.03
C ALA A 115 16.33 -29.97 -5.15
N GLU A 116 15.49 -29.22 -5.85
CA GLU A 116 14.70 -29.70 -7.00
C GLU A 116 15.61 -30.17 -8.15
N ALA A 117 16.64 -29.39 -8.50
CA ALA A 117 17.58 -29.75 -9.54
C ALA A 117 18.35 -31.06 -9.20
N THR A 118 18.73 -31.23 -7.93
CA THR A 118 19.43 -32.45 -7.46
C THR A 118 18.51 -33.67 -7.53
N GLU A 119 17.24 -33.52 -7.19
CA GLU A 119 16.24 -34.58 -7.31
C GLU A 119 16.08 -35.01 -8.78
N TYR A 120 15.94 -34.07 -9.71
CA TYR A 120 15.90 -34.37 -11.15
C TYR A 120 17.16 -35.09 -11.63
N ALA A 121 18.34 -34.66 -11.18
CA ALA A 121 19.60 -35.31 -11.55
C ALA A 121 19.64 -36.76 -11.11
N ARG A 122 19.30 -37.04 -9.85
CA ARG A 122 19.29 -38.40 -9.29
C ARG A 122 18.31 -39.32 -10.01
N ASN A 123 17.09 -38.81 -10.30
CA ASN A 123 16.08 -39.57 -11.02
C ASN A 123 16.50 -39.95 -12.44
N ASN A 124 17.48 -39.23 -13.01
CA ASN A 124 18.02 -39.48 -14.35
C ASN A 124 19.42 -40.10 -14.35
N GLY A 125 19.91 -40.64 -13.20
CA GLY A 125 21.17 -41.33 -13.09
C GLY A 125 22.42 -40.45 -13.06
N TYR A 126 22.26 -39.16 -12.71
CA TYR A 126 23.37 -38.23 -12.48
C TYR A 126 23.67 -38.10 -10.98
N ALA A 127 24.92 -37.83 -10.64
CA ALA A 127 25.35 -37.75 -9.25
C ALA A 127 25.15 -36.35 -8.65
N THR A 128 25.42 -35.31 -9.45
CA THR A 128 25.47 -33.94 -8.98
C THR A 128 24.87 -32.96 -9.98
N VAL A 129 24.65 -31.71 -9.52
CA VAL A 129 24.24 -30.60 -10.36
C VAL A 129 25.20 -29.42 -10.19
N ARG A 130 25.49 -28.74 -11.27
CA ARG A 130 26.28 -27.52 -11.30
C ARG A 130 25.43 -26.36 -11.77
N LEU A 131 25.36 -25.30 -11.00
CA LEU A 131 24.68 -24.06 -11.37
C LEU A 131 25.44 -23.37 -12.53
N LEU A 132 24.73 -23.04 -13.60
CA LEU A 132 25.26 -22.33 -14.77
C LEU A 132 24.86 -20.87 -14.80
N SER A 133 23.60 -20.56 -14.54
CA SER A 133 23.13 -19.19 -14.51
C SER A 133 22.04 -18.99 -13.46
N VAL A 134 21.93 -17.74 -12.99
CA VAL A 134 20.91 -17.25 -12.09
C VAL A 134 20.35 -15.96 -12.72
N GLU A 135 19.07 -15.94 -12.94
CA GLU A 135 18.36 -14.74 -13.38
C GLU A 135 17.28 -14.41 -12.36
N GLU A 136 17.38 -13.23 -11.75
CA GLU A 136 16.35 -12.74 -10.84
C GLU A 136 15.30 -11.96 -11.63
N GLY A 137 14.08 -12.48 -11.65
CA GLY A 137 12.95 -11.79 -12.23
C GLY A 137 12.54 -10.62 -11.33
N THR A 138 12.56 -9.41 -11.89
CA THR A 138 11.99 -8.22 -11.23
C THR A 138 10.49 -8.23 -11.38
N SER A 139 9.81 -9.13 -10.68
CA SER A 139 8.36 -9.04 -10.52
C SER A 139 8.07 -7.96 -9.48
N TYR A 140 7.89 -6.72 -9.93
CA TYR A 140 7.14 -5.73 -9.19
C TYR A 140 5.67 -6.16 -9.20
N ARG A 141 5.31 -7.14 -8.41
CA ARG A 141 3.93 -7.24 -7.97
C ARG A 141 3.77 -6.14 -6.92
N GLY A 142 3.10 -5.08 -7.32
CA GLY A 142 2.52 -4.15 -6.37
C GLY A 142 1.78 -4.97 -5.32
N SER A 143 1.76 -4.49 -4.10
CA SER A 143 1.14 -5.10 -2.93
C SER A 143 -0.29 -5.55 -3.25
N ASP A 144 -0.43 -6.70 -3.91
CA ASP A 144 -1.66 -7.44 -3.91
C ASP A 144 -1.78 -8.00 -2.50
N ILE A 145 -2.70 -7.46 -1.74
CA ILE A 145 -3.16 -8.06 -0.50
C ILE A 145 -3.85 -9.36 -0.91
N ILE A 146 -3.08 -10.44 -0.98
CA ILE A 146 -3.67 -11.78 -1.14
C ILE A 146 -4.15 -12.18 0.25
N VAL A 147 -5.42 -11.94 0.50
CA VAL A 147 -6.14 -12.56 1.61
C VAL A 147 -6.32 -14.04 1.22
N THR A 148 -5.29 -14.86 1.47
CA THR A 148 -5.43 -16.32 1.38
C THR A 148 -6.10 -16.85 2.65
N GLY A 149 -7.42 -16.61 2.72
CA GLY A 149 -8.33 -17.29 3.63
C GLY A 149 -9.38 -18.03 2.82
N GLY A 150 -8.96 -19.05 2.09
CA GLY A 150 -9.88 -19.86 1.29
C GLY A 150 -9.33 -21.27 1.11
N ARG A 151 -9.61 -22.17 2.06
CA ARG A 151 -9.68 -23.60 1.76
C ARG A 151 -10.69 -23.75 0.62
N ILE A 152 -10.27 -24.36 -0.47
CA ILE A 152 -11.21 -24.92 -1.44
C ILE A 152 -11.99 -26.00 -0.67
N ALA A 153 -13.17 -25.62 -0.21
CA ALA A 153 -14.10 -26.57 0.39
C ALA A 153 -14.62 -27.47 -0.72
N GLN A 154 -14.33 -28.77 -0.64
CA GLN A 154 -15.13 -29.78 -1.34
C GLN A 154 -16.60 -29.56 -0.99
N MET A 155 -17.41 -29.31 -2.01
CA MET A 155 -18.87 -29.30 -1.88
C MET A 155 -19.32 -30.67 -1.41
N ASN A 156 -19.78 -30.77 -0.13
CA ASN A 156 -20.81 -31.70 0.33
C ASN A 156 -20.85 -31.92 1.86
N ALA A 157 -20.32 -30.99 2.66
CA ALA A 157 -20.59 -31.02 4.11
C ALA A 157 -20.96 -29.62 4.59
N PRO A 158 -21.95 -29.43 5.47
CA PRO A 158 -22.18 -28.14 6.09
C PRO A 158 -20.97 -27.75 6.90
N PRO A 159 -20.53 -26.47 6.80
CA PRO A 159 -19.35 -26.01 7.51
C PRO A 159 -19.58 -26.12 9.03
N PRO A 160 -18.56 -26.55 9.79
CA PRO A 160 -18.62 -26.44 11.24
C PRO A 160 -18.75 -24.97 11.65
N PRO A 161 -19.43 -24.67 12.76
CA PRO A 161 -19.55 -23.31 13.25
C PRO A 161 -18.13 -22.72 13.43
N PRO A 162 -17.94 -21.43 13.07
CA PRO A 162 -16.66 -20.78 13.25
C PRO A 162 -16.26 -20.80 14.75
N PRO A 163 -14.99 -21.01 15.08
CA PRO A 163 -14.52 -20.86 16.44
C PRO A 163 -14.82 -19.43 16.91
N PRO A 164 -15.14 -19.24 18.20
CA PRO A 164 -15.37 -17.90 18.74
C PRO A 164 -14.13 -17.04 18.41
N ALA A 165 -14.39 -15.88 17.81
CA ALA A 165 -13.33 -14.91 17.54
C ALA A 165 -12.66 -14.54 18.87
N PRO A 166 -11.32 -14.47 18.91
CA PRO A 166 -10.65 -13.95 20.10
C PRO A 166 -11.17 -12.53 20.34
N GLU A 167 -11.70 -12.30 21.52
CA GLU A 167 -12.07 -10.95 21.97
C GLU A 167 -10.80 -10.08 21.91
N ARG A 168 -10.71 -9.24 20.89
CA ARG A 168 -9.71 -8.19 20.82
C ARG A 168 -10.29 -6.97 21.50
N ASP A 169 -9.89 -6.78 22.73
CA ASP A 169 -10.00 -5.47 23.40
C ASP A 169 -9.16 -4.46 22.58
N GLY A 170 -9.83 -3.47 22.06
CA GLY A 170 -9.18 -2.36 21.34
C GLY A 170 -9.80 -2.11 19.97
N GLY A 171 -10.90 -1.36 19.95
CA GLY A 171 -11.60 -0.95 18.73
C GLY A 171 -10.80 -0.01 17.84
N GLY A 172 -9.78 -0.51 17.16
CA GLY A 172 -9.14 0.18 16.06
C GLY A 172 -9.90 -0.08 14.78
N ILE A 173 -10.30 0.97 14.08
CA ILE A 173 -10.98 0.91 12.77
C ILE A 173 -10.06 0.28 11.70
N VAL A 174 -8.78 0.06 12.03
CA VAL A 174 -7.74 -0.34 11.08
C VAL A 174 -7.07 -1.63 11.55
N ALA A 175 -7.21 -2.70 10.76
CA ALA A 175 -6.50 -3.96 10.96
C ALA A 175 -5.46 -4.12 9.82
N PRO A 176 -4.16 -3.94 10.08
CA PRO A 176 -3.12 -4.23 9.11
C PRO A 176 -3.11 -5.73 8.79
N GLY A 177 -3.19 -6.08 7.51
CA GLY A 177 -3.03 -7.45 7.04
C GLY A 177 -1.56 -7.88 7.03
N GLN A 178 -1.30 -9.10 6.54
CA GLN A 178 0.06 -9.57 6.27
C GLN A 178 0.49 -9.10 4.87
N ILE A 179 1.72 -8.59 4.78
CA ILE A 179 2.33 -8.19 3.52
C ILE A 179 3.40 -9.21 3.18
N GLU A 180 3.30 -9.82 2.00
CA GLU A 180 4.23 -10.81 1.51
C GLU A 180 5.20 -10.19 0.50
N THR A 181 6.47 -10.59 0.60
CA THR A 181 7.50 -10.25 -0.39
C THR A 181 7.93 -11.53 -1.08
N ALA A 182 7.79 -11.60 -2.41
CA ALA A 182 8.21 -12.72 -3.22
C ALA A 182 9.44 -12.39 -4.07
N VAL A 183 10.30 -13.38 -4.28
CA VAL A 183 11.42 -13.34 -5.21
C VAL A 183 11.27 -14.51 -6.16
N SER A 184 11.34 -14.25 -7.47
CA SER A 184 11.35 -15.27 -8.51
C SER A 184 12.75 -15.41 -9.09
N LEU A 185 13.27 -16.64 -9.12
CA LEU A 185 14.57 -16.96 -9.69
C LEU A 185 14.41 -17.97 -10.82
N ASN A 186 15.02 -17.69 -11.97
CA ASN A 186 15.24 -18.67 -13.02
C ASN A 186 16.65 -19.21 -12.87
N LEU A 187 16.76 -20.52 -12.62
CA LEU A 187 18.03 -21.19 -12.35
C LEU A 187 18.29 -22.24 -13.42
N LEU A 188 19.45 -22.15 -14.04
CA LEU A 188 19.89 -23.13 -15.02
C LEU A 188 21.00 -24.00 -14.40
N TYR A 189 20.78 -25.31 -14.38
CA TYR A 189 21.73 -26.28 -13.87
C TYR A 189 22.19 -27.25 -14.97
N ARG A 190 23.42 -27.70 -14.88
CA ARG A 190 23.95 -28.84 -15.64
C ARG A 190 23.98 -30.05 -14.71
N MET A 191 23.49 -31.19 -15.19
CA MET A 191 23.61 -32.46 -14.49
C MET A 191 24.98 -33.08 -14.81
N GLU A 192 25.67 -33.59 -13.80
CA GLU A 192 27.00 -34.17 -13.91
C GLU A 192 27.00 -35.61 -13.32
N ARG A 193 27.78 -36.52 -13.99
CA ARG A 193 27.92 -37.93 -13.55
C ARG A 193 28.96 -38.07 -12.45
#